data_607c3204e9cc7c3873e05430be2f870e
#
_entry.id   607c3204e9cc7c3873e05430be2f870e
#
_cell.length_a   1.000
_cell.length_b   1.000
_cell.length_c   1.000
_cell.angle_alpha   90.00
_cell.angle_beta   90.00
_cell.angle_gamma   90.00
#
_symmetry.space_group_name_H-M   'P 1'
#
loop_
_entity.id
_entity.type
_entity.pdbx_description
1 polymer ?
#
loop_
_entity_poly.entity_id
_entity_poly.type
_entity_poly.pdbx_seq_one_letter_code
_entity_poly.pdbx_strand_id
1 'polypeptide(L)'
;MATVKLVPNPEPKKDANPAQVKFYQTCIGMAMWLMLGTRPDIAFAVGKLARFSSNPSQDHLNALKRLFDYICWSADFGLRFIKQDNPEFPICHVDADFAGDPSDRISVTGYVFMSFGTPFSWSSKKQPVVATSTAEAEYTAMFYASQQAFWIRQFSQEIGFPFTKPLEIFSDSQATLSIASGTHTHGKTKHLDVKLHKIREYVNTKHINLNFIRGEDNKADILTKPLAHKQFHKAVEWFSFSVDGYPDSPPDPGNSAEEQEVSSQLLEEDS
;
A
#
# COMPACT_ATOMS: atom_id res chain seq x y z
N MET A 1 -6.07 -13.60 13.01
CA MET A 1 -6.99 -12.53 13.49
C MET A 1 -8.10 -12.35 12.47
N ALA A 2 -9.38 -12.30 12.90
CA ALA A 2 -10.47 -12.01 11.97
C ALA A 2 -10.30 -10.58 11.42
N THR A 3 -10.30 -10.43 10.11
CA THR A 3 -10.32 -9.14 9.44
C THR A 3 -11.63 -8.43 9.77
N VAL A 4 -11.59 -7.44 10.65
CA VAL A 4 -12.77 -6.63 10.95
C VAL A 4 -13.14 -5.84 9.69
N LYS A 5 -14.35 -6.05 9.20
CA LYS A 5 -14.87 -5.38 8.02
C LYS A 5 -15.25 -3.95 8.38
N LEU A 6 -14.38 -2.99 8.10
CA LEU A 6 -14.67 -1.57 8.37
C LEU A 6 -15.66 -1.04 7.33
N VAL A 7 -16.77 -0.49 7.81
CA VAL A 7 -17.84 0.12 7.02
C VAL A 7 -18.08 1.54 7.51
N PRO A 8 -18.67 2.43 6.68
CA PRO A 8 -19.01 3.78 7.11
C PRO A 8 -19.86 3.77 8.41
N ASN A 9 -19.63 4.77 9.28
CA ASN A 9 -20.42 4.92 10.50
C ASN A 9 -21.90 5.14 10.12
N PRO A 10 -22.84 4.33 10.62
CA PRO A 10 -24.26 4.49 10.36
C PRO A 10 -24.84 5.77 11.00
N GLU A 11 -24.20 6.32 12.04
CA GLU A 11 -24.64 7.57 12.66
C GLU A 11 -24.41 8.77 11.76
N PRO A 12 -25.34 9.75 11.75
CA PRO A 12 -25.20 10.94 10.93
C PRO A 12 -23.92 11.73 11.25
N LYS A 13 -23.24 12.22 10.24
CA LYS A 13 -22.00 13.01 10.38
C LYS A 13 -22.18 14.25 11.27
N LYS A 14 -23.37 14.85 11.29
CA LYS A 14 -23.69 16.02 12.13
C LYS A 14 -23.63 15.73 13.64
N ASP A 15 -23.76 14.46 14.02
CA ASP A 15 -23.78 14.02 15.42
C ASP A 15 -22.40 13.50 15.87
N ALA A 16 -21.40 13.56 14.99
CA ALA A 16 -20.03 13.16 15.30
C ALA A 16 -19.42 14.05 16.40
N ASN A 17 -18.82 13.43 17.41
CA ASN A 17 -18.10 14.15 18.46
C ASN A 17 -16.88 14.90 17.88
N PRO A 18 -16.83 16.25 17.90
CA PRO A 18 -15.73 17.01 17.29
C PRO A 18 -14.34 16.68 17.88
N ALA A 19 -14.27 16.41 19.19
CA ALA A 19 -13.01 16.05 19.85
C ALA A 19 -12.50 14.69 19.35
N GLN A 20 -13.38 13.71 19.23
CA GLN A 20 -13.07 12.39 18.70
C GLN A 20 -12.61 12.44 17.23
N VAL A 21 -13.31 13.25 16.41
CA VAL A 21 -12.95 13.47 15.01
C VAL A 21 -11.56 14.09 14.92
N LYS A 22 -11.28 15.13 15.70
CA LYS A 22 -9.98 15.81 15.73
C LYS A 22 -8.86 14.85 16.17
N PHE A 23 -9.08 14.07 17.22
CA PHE A 23 -8.14 13.06 17.69
C PHE A 23 -7.83 12.05 16.59
N TYR A 24 -8.88 11.47 15.98
CA TYR A 24 -8.74 10.50 14.89
C TYR A 24 -7.92 11.06 13.72
N GLN A 25 -8.25 12.29 13.27
CA GLN A 25 -7.55 12.97 12.19
C GLN A 25 -6.07 13.23 12.52
N THR A 26 -5.77 13.61 13.76
CA THR A 26 -4.40 13.80 14.22
C THR A 26 -3.59 12.50 14.15
N CYS A 27 -4.16 11.40 14.66
CA CYS A 27 -3.53 10.09 14.60
C CYS A 27 -3.32 9.62 13.15
N ILE A 28 -4.33 9.77 12.29
CA ILE A 28 -4.17 9.44 10.86
C ILE A 28 -3.06 10.28 10.22
N GLY A 29 -2.97 11.57 10.54
CA GLY A 29 -1.91 12.44 10.03
C GLY A 29 -0.52 11.97 10.42
N MET A 30 -0.33 11.56 11.69
CA MET A 30 0.95 11.00 12.17
C MET A 30 1.29 9.68 11.46
N ALA A 31 0.32 8.77 11.31
CA ALA A 31 0.52 7.52 10.60
C ALA A 31 0.79 7.74 9.10
N MET A 32 0.16 8.73 8.45
CA MET A 32 0.45 9.11 7.06
C MET A 32 1.89 9.61 6.90
N TRP A 33 2.40 10.37 7.83
CA TRP A 33 3.79 10.85 7.79
C TRP A 33 4.79 9.68 7.82
N LEU A 34 4.58 8.70 8.71
CA LEU A 34 5.39 7.47 8.77
C LEU A 34 5.27 6.65 7.49
N MET A 35 4.04 6.45 7.00
CA MET A 35 3.74 5.71 5.78
C MET A 35 4.45 6.29 4.55
N LEU A 36 4.52 7.59 4.44
CA LEU A 36 5.15 8.27 3.30
C LEU A 36 6.69 8.29 3.41
N GLY A 37 7.23 8.25 4.61
CA GLY A 37 8.67 8.34 4.85
C GLY A 37 9.39 6.99 4.77
N THR A 38 9.04 6.05 5.62
CA THR A 38 9.81 4.81 5.83
C THR A 38 8.98 3.55 6.06
N ARG A 39 7.64 3.65 6.09
CA ARG A 39 6.77 2.54 6.50
C ARG A 39 5.75 2.17 5.41
N PRO A 40 6.21 1.58 4.28
CA PRO A 40 5.31 1.07 3.23
C PRO A 40 4.35 -0.03 3.73
N ASP A 41 4.73 -0.77 4.73
CA ASP A 41 3.97 -1.87 5.34
C ASP A 41 2.63 -1.44 5.94
N ILE A 42 2.50 -0.20 6.42
CA ILE A 42 1.25 0.34 6.95
C ILE A 42 0.40 1.10 5.90
N ALA A 43 0.88 1.23 4.66
CA ALA A 43 0.26 2.12 3.67
C ALA A 43 -1.21 1.76 3.37
N PHE A 44 -1.52 0.48 3.20
CA PHE A 44 -2.90 0.04 2.97
C PHE A 44 -3.80 0.34 4.18
N ALA A 45 -3.34 0.02 5.40
CA ALA A 45 -4.11 0.22 6.62
C ALA A 45 -4.42 1.71 6.85
N VAL A 46 -3.41 2.57 6.72
CA VAL A 46 -3.56 4.03 6.84
C VAL A 46 -4.52 4.57 5.79
N GLY A 47 -4.35 4.18 4.52
CA GLY A 47 -5.23 4.58 3.42
C GLY A 47 -6.68 4.14 3.63
N LYS A 48 -6.92 2.96 4.20
CA LYS A 48 -8.26 2.46 4.54
C LYS A 48 -8.88 3.26 5.70
N LEU A 49 -8.15 3.48 6.79
CA LEU A 49 -8.63 4.21 7.97
C LEU A 49 -8.87 5.69 7.68
N ALA A 50 -8.04 6.31 6.84
CA ALA A 50 -8.20 7.72 6.46
C ALA A 50 -9.57 8.05 5.83
N ARG A 51 -10.24 7.06 5.23
CA ARG A 51 -11.58 7.23 4.62
C ARG A 51 -12.65 7.58 5.64
N PHE A 52 -12.45 7.24 6.90
CA PHE A 52 -13.41 7.44 8.00
C PHE A 52 -13.12 8.68 8.86
N SER A 53 -12.14 9.50 8.48
CA SER A 53 -11.65 10.65 9.25
C SER A 53 -12.70 11.73 9.52
N SER A 54 -13.79 11.78 8.76
CA SER A 54 -14.85 12.77 8.95
C SER A 54 -15.95 12.33 9.91
N ASN A 55 -16.06 11.02 10.17
CA ASN A 55 -17.10 10.45 11.05
C ASN A 55 -16.65 9.05 11.53
N PRO A 56 -15.62 8.96 12.40
CA PRO A 56 -15.12 7.69 12.90
C PRO A 56 -16.11 7.06 13.88
N SER A 57 -16.39 5.75 13.70
CA SER A 57 -17.12 4.93 14.69
C SER A 57 -16.14 4.31 15.70
N GLN A 58 -16.67 3.64 16.74
CA GLN A 58 -15.84 2.92 17.70
C GLN A 58 -14.99 1.83 17.04
N ASP A 59 -15.51 1.15 16.01
CA ASP A 59 -14.74 0.14 15.27
C ASP A 59 -13.55 0.75 14.54
N HIS A 60 -13.70 1.98 14.03
CA HIS A 60 -12.59 2.71 13.39
C HIS A 60 -11.53 3.11 14.43
N LEU A 61 -11.93 3.52 15.63
CA LEU A 61 -11.00 3.82 16.73
C LEU A 61 -10.25 2.56 17.19
N ASN A 62 -10.96 1.44 17.33
CA ASN A 62 -10.34 0.16 17.70
C ASN A 62 -9.35 -0.32 16.63
N ALA A 63 -9.66 -0.09 15.35
CA ALA A 63 -8.74 -0.42 14.26
C ALA A 63 -7.55 0.54 14.21
N LEU A 64 -7.76 1.82 14.52
CA LEU A 64 -6.70 2.82 14.66
C LEU A 64 -5.75 2.46 15.83
N LYS A 65 -6.30 2.08 16.99
CA LYS A 65 -5.50 1.60 18.13
C LYS A 65 -4.60 0.44 17.68
N ARG A 66 -5.16 -0.58 17.04
CA ARG A 66 -4.36 -1.73 16.53
C ARG A 66 -3.26 -1.32 15.56
N LEU A 67 -3.49 -0.32 14.73
CA LEU A 67 -2.44 0.21 13.84
C LEU A 67 -1.30 0.83 14.68
N PHE A 68 -1.62 1.61 15.71
CA PHE A 68 -0.62 2.20 16.57
C PHE A 68 0.09 1.18 17.45
N ASP A 69 -0.61 0.17 17.96
CA ASP A 69 0.01 -0.96 18.68
C ASP A 69 1.07 -1.65 17.79
N TYR A 70 0.74 -1.87 16.50
CA TYR A 70 1.71 -2.40 15.53
C TYR A 70 2.87 -1.45 15.28
N ILE A 71 2.63 -0.14 15.12
CA ILE A 71 3.68 0.87 14.92
C ILE A 71 4.62 0.91 16.12
N CYS A 72 4.09 0.91 17.35
CA CYS A 72 4.88 0.92 18.57
C CYS A 72 5.72 -0.38 18.70
N TRP A 73 5.11 -1.53 18.46
CA TRP A 73 5.82 -2.81 18.48
C TRP A 73 6.93 -2.90 17.44
N SER A 74 6.74 -2.27 16.27
CA SER A 74 7.70 -2.23 15.17
C SER A 74 8.44 -0.88 15.07
N ALA A 75 8.66 -0.20 16.21
CA ALA A 75 9.25 1.14 16.22
C ALA A 75 10.67 1.18 15.62
N ASP A 76 11.42 0.08 15.75
CA ASP A 76 12.77 -0.05 15.24
C ASP A 76 12.84 -0.47 13.76
N PHE A 77 11.68 -0.66 13.10
CA PHE A 77 11.64 -1.00 11.68
C PHE A 77 12.08 0.17 10.82
N GLY A 78 13.12 -0.04 10.02
CA GLY A 78 13.63 0.94 9.07
C GLY A 78 14.00 0.32 7.73
N LEU A 79 13.89 1.07 6.65
CA LEU A 79 14.32 0.67 5.32
C LEU A 79 15.85 0.62 5.27
N ARG A 80 16.42 -0.57 5.02
CA ARG A 80 17.86 -0.79 4.98
C ARG A 80 18.36 -0.97 3.56
N PHE A 81 19.10 -0.01 3.05
CA PHE A 81 19.79 -0.10 1.77
C PHE A 81 21.17 -0.74 1.94
N ILE A 82 21.35 -1.91 1.33
CA ILE A 82 22.61 -2.65 1.43
C ILE A 82 23.36 -2.48 0.12
N LYS A 83 24.61 -1.99 0.20
CA LYS A 83 25.46 -1.90 -0.97
C LYS A 83 25.67 -3.29 -1.58
N GLN A 84 25.43 -3.42 -2.87
CA GLN A 84 25.67 -4.64 -3.65
C GLN A 84 26.77 -4.39 -4.68
N ASP A 85 27.59 -5.41 -4.93
CA ASP A 85 28.68 -5.32 -5.93
C ASP A 85 28.13 -5.17 -7.36
N ASN A 86 26.98 -5.81 -7.64
CA ASN A 86 26.22 -5.64 -8.87
C ASN A 86 24.86 -5.04 -8.54
N PRO A 87 24.70 -3.71 -8.55
CA PRO A 87 23.43 -3.08 -8.23
C PRO A 87 22.37 -3.53 -9.24
N GLU A 88 21.33 -4.15 -8.74
CA GLU A 88 20.14 -4.43 -9.55
C GLU A 88 19.51 -3.11 -9.97
N PHE A 89 19.08 -3.05 -11.25
CA PHE A 89 18.24 -1.96 -11.70
C PHE A 89 16.98 -1.93 -10.85
N PRO A 90 16.40 -0.74 -10.61
CA PRO A 90 15.14 -0.66 -9.91
C PRO A 90 14.07 -1.51 -10.60
N ILE A 91 13.35 -2.29 -9.80
CA ILE A 91 12.22 -3.09 -10.24
C ILE A 91 10.94 -2.58 -9.59
N CYS A 92 9.81 -2.81 -10.24
CA CYS A 92 8.50 -2.45 -9.71
C CYS A 92 7.62 -3.70 -9.61
N HIS A 93 6.90 -3.85 -8.50
CA HIS A 93 5.78 -4.77 -8.38
C HIS A 93 4.50 -3.96 -8.38
N VAL A 94 3.45 -4.43 -9.07
CA VAL A 94 2.15 -3.78 -9.15
C VAL A 94 1.02 -4.77 -8.95
N ASP A 95 -0.03 -4.34 -8.26
CA ASP A 95 -1.24 -5.11 -7.97
C ASP A 95 -2.47 -4.21 -7.88
N ALA A 96 -3.67 -4.79 -8.02
CA ALA A 96 -4.92 -4.13 -7.73
C ALA A 96 -5.90 -5.04 -6.99
N ASP A 97 -6.43 -4.58 -5.86
CA ASP A 97 -7.55 -5.25 -5.19
C ASP A 97 -8.87 -4.83 -5.85
N PHE A 98 -9.43 -5.72 -6.70
CA PHE A 98 -10.66 -5.45 -7.44
C PHE A 98 -11.88 -5.41 -6.52
N ALA A 99 -12.53 -4.23 -6.43
CA ALA A 99 -13.77 -4.04 -5.71
C ALA A 99 -13.76 -4.55 -4.26
N GLY A 100 -12.59 -4.54 -3.60
CA GLY A 100 -12.40 -5.07 -2.25
C GLY A 100 -13.09 -4.26 -1.16
N ASP A 101 -13.43 -2.99 -1.42
CA ASP A 101 -14.24 -2.19 -0.49
C ASP A 101 -15.73 -2.47 -0.66
N PRO A 102 -16.40 -3.07 0.33
CA PRO A 102 -17.82 -3.38 0.24
C PRO A 102 -18.72 -2.15 0.21
N SER A 103 -18.23 -0.98 0.67
CA SER A 103 -19.03 0.24 0.78
C SER A 103 -19.24 0.97 -0.54
N ASP A 104 -18.25 0.93 -1.43
CA ASP A 104 -18.30 1.66 -2.70
C ASP A 104 -17.75 0.88 -3.90
N ARG A 105 -17.24 -0.33 -3.65
CA ARG A 105 -16.71 -1.24 -4.68
C ARG A 105 -15.58 -0.64 -5.53
N ILE A 106 -14.90 0.38 -5.03
CA ILE A 106 -13.77 0.98 -5.72
C ILE A 106 -12.49 0.21 -5.39
N SER A 107 -11.75 -0.14 -6.41
CA SER A 107 -10.49 -0.88 -6.35
C SER A 107 -9.37 -0.06 -5.71
N VAL A 108 -8.36 -0.75 -5.15
CA VAL A 108 -7.14 -0.13 -4.63
C VAL A 108 -5.99 -0.49 -5.57
N THR A 109 -5.24 0.50 -5.99
CA THR A 109 -3.96 0.35 -6.70
C THR A 109 -2.83 0.28 -5.69
N GLY A 110 -1.96 -0.71 -5.83
CA GLY A 110 -0.69 -0.83 -5.13
C GLY A 110 0.48 -0.95 -6.10
N TYR A 111 1.56 -0.23 -5.86
CA TYR A 111 2.83 -0.48 -6.50
C TYR A 111 3.98 -0.17 -5.56
N VAL A 112 5.09 -0.87 -5.74
CA VAL A 112 6.33 -0.64 -5.00
C VAL A 112 7.52 -0.73 -5.94
N PHE A 113 8.35 0.32 -5.96
CA PHE A 113 9.65 0.33 -6.60
C PHE A 113 10.72 -0.03 -5.59
N MET A 114 11.55 -0.98 -5.96
CA MET A 114 12.62 -1.51 -5.11
C MET A 114 13.96 -1.32 -5.78
N SER A 115 14.98 -1.00 -4.98
CA SER A 115 16.38 -0.98 -5.40
C SER A 115 17.23 -1.53 -4.26
N PHE A 116 18.25 -2.31 -4.58
CA PHE A 116 19.08 -2.99 -3.56
C PHE A 116 18.25 -3.83 -2.57
N GLY A 117 17.18 -4.47 -3.07
CA GLY A 117 16.28 -5.26 -2.24
C GLY A 117 15.32 -4.45 -1.36
N THR A 118 15.35 -3.12 -1.40
CA THR A 118 14.62 -2.23 -0.47
C THR A 118 13.66 -1.31 -1.22
N PRO A 119 12.42 -1.09 -0.71
CA PRO A 119 11.51 -0.09 -1.24
C PRO A 119 12.08 1.33 -1.17
N PHE A 120 11.93 2.11 -2.24
CA PHE A 120 12.28 3.53 -2.26
C PHE A 120 11.14 4.44 -2.79
N SER A 121 10.13 3.85 -3.43
CA SER A 121 8.93 4.55 -3.87
C SER A 121 7.75 3.59 -3.88
N TRP A 122 6.63 3.96 -3.30
CA TRP A 122 5.43 3.11 -3.21
C TRP A 122 4.15 3.92 -3.22
N SER A 123 3.05 3.24 -3.49
CA SER A 123 1.72 3.80 -3.39
C SER A 123 0.71 2.73 -3.01
N SER A 124 -0.21 3.09 -2.12
CA SER A 124 -1.45 2.38 -1.85
C SER A 124 -2.58 3.39 -1.96
N LYS A 125 -3.31 3.36 -3.09
CA LYS A 125 -4.30 4.40 -3.37
C LYS A 125 -5.56 3.84 -3.99
N LYS A 126 -6.71 4.30 -3.50
CA LYS A 126 -8.01 4.03 -4.09
C LYS A 126 -8.09 4.59 -5.51
N GLN A 127 -8.60 3.80 -6.44
CA GLN A 127 -8.79 4.25 -7.83
C GLN A 127 -9.86 5.35 -7.91
N PRO A 128 -9.78 6.26 -8.89
CA PRO A 128 -10.73 7.37 -9.00
C PRO A 128 -12.13 6.95 -9.49
N VAL A 129 -12.23 5.78 -10.11
CA VAL A 129 -13.47 5.23 -10.69
C VAL A 129 -13.63 3.76 -10.32
N VAL A 130 -14.88 3.29 -10.33
CA VAL A 130 -15.19 1.88 -10.18
C VAL A 130 -14.75 1.13 -11.43
N ALA A 131 -13.87 0.15 -11.29
CA ALA A 131 -13.52 -0.75 -12.37
C ALA A 131 -14.66 -1.74 -12.61
N THR A 132 -14.90 -2.08 -13.87
CA THR A 132 -15.96 -3.02 -14.29
C THR A 132 -15.49 -4.48 -14.32
N SER A 133 -14.18 -4.69 -14.19
CA SER A 133 -13.56 -6.02 -14.16
C SER A 133 -12.24 -6.00 -13.40
N THR A 134 -11.77 -7.18 -12.98
CA THR A 134 -10.43 -7.35 -12.41
C THR A 134 -9.35 -6.83 -13.37
N ALA A 135 -9.45 -7.19 -14.66
CA ALA A 135 -8.50 -6.73 -15.66
C ALA A 135 -8.44 -5.20 -15.79
N GLU A 136 -9.56 -4.50 -15.66
CA GLU A 136 -9.60 -3.04 -15.67
C GLU A 136 -8.93 -2.43 -14.44
N ALA A 137 -9.13 -3.02 -13.26
CA ALA A 137 -8.48 -2.58 -12.04
C ALA A 137 -6.96 -2.76 -12.12
N GLU A 138 -6.51 -3.94 -12.53
CA GLU A 138 -5.09 -4.28 -12.74
C GLU A 138 -4.43 -3.36 -13.77
N TYR A 139 -5.14 -3.15 -14.86
CA TYR A 139 -4.69 -2.29 -15.94
C TYR A 139 -4.55 -0.83 -15.50
N THR A 140 -5.49 -0.36 -14.68
CA THR A 140 -5.42 0.98 -14.09
C THR A 140 -4.22 1.09 -13.13
N ALA A 141 -3.95 0.04 -12.35
CA ALA A 141 -2.77 0.00 -11.48
C ALA A 141 -1.46 0.04 -12.29
N MET A 142 -1.37 -0.77 -13.35
CA MET A 142 -0.24 -0.79 -14.27
C MET A 142 0.04 0.59 -14.89
N PHE A 143 -1.02 1.32 -15.26
CA PHE A 143 -0.88 2.67 -15.80
C PHE A 143 -0.23 3.63 -14.80
N TYR A 144 -0.67 3.63 -13.54
CA TYR A 144 -0.08 4.50 -12.51
C TYR A 144 1.37 4.09 -12.18
N ALA A 145 1.65 2.80 -12.10
CA ALA A 145 3.02 2.30 -11.93
C ALA A 145 3.93 2.73 -13.10
N SER A 146 3.43 2.64 -14.34
CA SER A 146 4.17 3.05 -15.55
C SER A 146 4.46 4.57 -15.58
N GLN A 147 3.52 5.39 -15.13
CA GLN A 147 3.74 6.84 -14.99
C GLN A 147 4.82 7.15 -13.95
N GLN A 148 4.77 6.47 -12.81
CA GLN A 148 5.79 6.62 -11.76
C GLN A 148 7.17 6.14 -12.25
N ALA A 149 7.23 5.01 -12.98
CA ALA A 149 8.46 4.52 -13.59
C ALA A 149 9.08 5.55 -14.55
N PHE A 150 8.24 6.17 -15.38
CA PHE A 150 8.70 7.22 -16.30
C PHE A 150 9.25 8.42 -15.54
N TRP A 151 8.55 8.87 -14.48
CA TRP A 151 9.01 9.97 -13.63
C TRP A 151 10.35 9.65 -12.95
N ILE A 152 10.50 8.43 -12.39
CA ILE A 152 11.75 7.98 -11.76
C ILE A 152 12.91 8.04 -12.75
N ARG A 153 12.69 7.63 -14.01
CA ARG A 153 13.71 7.71 -15.07
C ARG A 153 14.12 9.14 -15.39
N GLN A 154 13.14 10.05 -15.53
CA GLN A 154 13.42 11.46 -15.77
C GLN A 154 14.21 12.07 -14.62
N PHE A 155 13.74 11.87 -13.40
CA PHE A 155 14.42 12.35 -12.20
C PHE A 155 15.86 11.81 -12.09
N SER A 156 16.07 10.53 -12.33
CA SER A 156 17.39 9.90 -12.33
C SER A 156 18.34 10.55 -13.37
N GLN A 157 17.81 10.85 -14.55
CA GLN A 157 18.56 11.55 -15.59
C GLN A 157 18.94 12.97 -15.17
N GLU A 158 18.01 13.72 -14.58
CA GLU A 158 18.21 15.11 -14.13
C GLU A 158 19.27 15.22 -13.04
N ILE A 159 19.33 14.23 -12.11
CA ILE A 159 20.35 14.19 -11.05
C ILE A 159 21.68 13.54 -11.49
N GLY A 160 21.84 13.21 -12.78
CA GLY A 160 23.10 12.71 -13.35
C GLY A 160 23.31 11.20 -13.24
N PHE A 161 22.27 10.41 -12.88
CA PHE A 161 22.33 8.94 -12.78
C PHE A 161 21.33 8.27 -13.73
N PRO A 162 21.45 8.42 -15.08
CA PRO A 162 20.49 7.90 -16.03
C PRO A 162 20.45 6.39 -16.04
N PHE A 163 19.26 5.81 -16.04
CA PHE A 163 19.10 4.38 -16.25
C PHE A 163 19.32 4.02 -17.72
N THR A 164 20.24 3.08 -17.97
CA THR A 164 20.60 2.60 -19.31
C THR A 164 19.67 1.51 -19.84
N LYS A 165 18.92 0.85 -18.94
CA LYS A 165 17.96 -0.21 -19.27
C LYS A 165 16.52 0.26 -18.96
N PRO A 166 15.48 -0.36 -19.58
CA PRO A 166 14.10 -0.17 -19.16
C PRO A 166 13.90 -0.53 -17.68
N LEU A 167 12.95 0.12 -17.01
CA LEU A 167 12.51 -0.31 -15.67
C LEU A 167 11.62 -1.54 -15.81
N GLU A 168 11.90 -2.60 -15.06
CA GLU A 168 11.13 -3.84 -15.06
C GLU A 168 9.91 -3.66 -14.14
N ILE A 169 8.69 -3.88 -14.68
CA ILE A 169 7.44 -3.89 -13.93
C ILE A 169 6.87 -5.30 -13.93
N PHE A 170 6.60 -5.84 -12.74
CA PHE A 170 6.08 -7.17 -12.51
C PHE A 170 4.62 -7.12 -12.08
N SER A 171 3.76 -7.92 -12.74
CA SER A 171 2.35 -8.11 -12.41
C SER A 171 1.98 -9.58 -12.53
N ASP A 172 1.03 -10.03 -11.71
CA ASP A 172 0.48 -11.39 -11.78
C ASP A 172 -0.73 -11.51 -12.74
N SER A 173 -1.14 -10.39 -13.34
CA SER A 173 -2.23 -10.34 -14.32
C SER A 173 -1.74 -10.59 -15.75
N GLN A 174 -1.75 -11.85 -16.21
CA GLN A 174 -1.44 -12.19 -17.60
C GLN A 174 -2.33 -11.46 -18.61
N ALA A 175 -3.60 -11.25 -18.25
CA ALA A 175 -4.56 -10.51 -19.11
C ALA A 175 -4.07 -9.07 -19.33
N THR A 176 -3.66 -8.38 -18.26
CA THR A 176 -3.13 -7.01 -18.32
C THR A 176 -1.85 -6.94 -19.18
N LEU A 177 -0.93 -7.89 -19.00
CA LEU A 177 0.30 -7.96 -19.77
C LEU A 177 0.04 -8.19 -21.26
N SER A 178 -0.88 -9.10 -21.62
CA SER A 178 -1.27 -9.38 -22.99
C SER A 178 -1.91 -8.17 -23.68
N ILE A 179 -2.77 -7.45 -22.97
CA ILE A 179 -3.40 -6.21 -23.47
C ILE A 179 -2.35 -5.13 -23.68
N ALA A 180 -1.44 -4.95 -22.73
CA ALA A 180 -0.40 -3.94 -22.79
C ALA A 180 0.63 -4.20 -23.91
N SER A 181 0.95 -5.48 -24.17
CA SER A 181 1.85 -5.89 -25.27
C SER A 181 1.22 -5.80 -26.68
N GLY A 182 -0.06 -5.47 -26.80
CA GLY A 182 -0.71 -5.27 -28.08
C GLY A 182 -1.30 -6.53 -28.75
N THR A 183 -1.25 -7.68 -28.06
CA THR A 183 -1.75 -8.96 -28.62
C THR A 183 -3.28 -9.08 -28.65
N HIS A 184 -3.99 -8.20 -27.93
CA HIS A 184 -5.46 -8.16 -27.92
C HIS A 184 -6.00 -6.73 -28.09
N THR A 185 -6.98 -6.57 -28.99
CA THR A 185 -7.71 -5.32 -29.22
C THR A 185 -9.05 -5.40 -28.49
N HIS A 186 -9.25 -4.63 -27.44
CA HIS A 186 -10.56 -4.49 -26.81
C HIS A 186 -11.27 -3.24 -27.31
N GLY A 187 -12.33 -3.43 -28.08
CA GLY A 187 -13.08 -2.38 -28.80
C GLY A 187 -14.17 -1.65 -28.02
N LYS A 188 -14.09 -1.43 -26.68
CA LYS A 188 -15.30 -0.93 -25.99
C LYS A 188 -15.16 0.17 -24.93
N THR A 189 -13.97 0.74 -24.63
CA THR A 189 -13.89 1.77 -23.57
C THR A 189 -12.83 2.83 -23.88
N LYS A 190 -13.27 4.01 -24.38
CA LYS A 190 -12.36 5.12 -24.75
C LYS A 190 -11.44 5.58 -23.60
N HIS A 191 -11.89 5.54 -22.35
CA HIS A 191 -11.08 5.93 -21.19
C HIS A 191 -9.98 4.93 -20.87
N LEU A 192 -10.14 3.65 -21.22
CA LEU A 192 -9.10 2.64 -21.15
C LEU A 192 -8.11 2.77 -22.30
N ASP A 193 -8.58 3.19 -23.48
CA ASP A 193 -7.73 3.33 -24.67
C ASP A 193 -6.58 4.32 -24.42
N VAL A 194 -6.84 5.47 -23.78
CA VAL A 194 -5.80 6.47 -23.49
C VAL A 194 -4.71 5.91 -22.56
N LYS A 195 -5.11 5.22 -21.49
CA LYS A 195 -4.15 4.57 -20.57
C LYS A 195 -3.34 3.50 -21.30
N LEU A 196 -4.02 2.71 -22.16
CA LEU A 196 -3.42 1.65 -22.97
C LEU A 196 -2.37 2.20 -23.93
N HIS A 197 -2.73 3.21 -24.68
CA HIS A 197 -1.79 3.85 -25.60
C HIS A 197 -0.55 4.37 -24.86
N LYS A 198 -0.72 4.91 -23.68
CA LYS A 198 0.40 5.46 -22.90
C LYS A 198 1.32 4.36 -22.36
N ILE A 199 0.79 3.24 -21.87
CA ILE A 199 1.61 2.09 -21.45
C ILE A 199 2.39 1.54 -22.65
N ARG A 200 1.70 1.34 -23.80
CA ARG A 200 2.34 0.84 -25.04
C ARG A 200 3.44 1.78 -25.53
N GLU A 201 3.22 3.08 -25.46
CA GLU A 201 4.23 4.08 -25.77
C GLU A 201 5.48 3.86 -24.90
N TYR A 202 5.32 3.74 -23.57
CA TYR A 202 6.45 3.53 -22.66
C TYR A 202 7.18 2.20 -22.91
N VAL A 203 6.47 1.15 -23.29
CA VAL A 203 7.08 -0.15 -23.66
C VAL A 203 7.83 -0.02 -25.00
N ASN A 204 7.21 0.58 -26.02
CA ASN A 204 7.80 0.72 -27.36
C ASN A 204 9.04 1.64 -27.34
N THR A 205 9.02 2.67 -26.51
CA THR A 205 10.14 3.59 -26.31
C THR A 205 11.19 3.07 -25.33
N LYS A 206 11.02 1.82 -24.85
CA LYS A 206 11.93 1.15 -23.90
C LYS A 206 12.16 1.92 -22.60
N HIS A 207 11.17 2.62 -22.14
CA HIS A 207 11.18 3.20 -20.80
C HIS A 207 10.90 2.16 -19.74
N ILE A 208 10.01 1.21 -20.04
CA ILE A 208 9.62 0.10 -19.16
C ILE A 208 9.59 -1.24 -19.93
N ASN A 209 9.76 -2.33 -19.19
CA ASN A 209 9.42 -3.69 -19.61
C ASN A 209 8.33 -4.24 -18.67
N LEU A 210 7.45 -5.06 -19.21
CA LEU A 210 6.37 -5.69 -18.45
C LEU A 210 6.63 -7.19 -18.32
N ASN A 211 6.56 -7.70 -17.11
CA ASN A 211 6.90 -9.08 -16.80
C ASN A 211 5.81 -9.74 -15.95
N PHE A 212 5.66 -11.04 -16.12
CA PHE A 212 4.78 -11.85 -15.28
C PHE A 212 5.51 -12.26 -14.00
N ILE A 213 4.79 -12.24 -12.87
CA ILE A 213 5.21 -12.82 -11.60
C ILE A 213 4.06 -13.65 -11.02
N ARG A 214 4.36 -14.66 -10.20
CA ARG A 214 3.31 -15.38 -9.47
C ARG A 214 2.72 -14.49 -8.39
N GLY A 215 1.42 -14.61 -8.12
CA GLY A 215 0.76 -13.80 -7.09
C GLY A 215 1.38 -13.96 -5.69
N GLU A 216 1.86 -15.19 -5.35
CA GLU A 216 2.55 -15.46 -4.07
C GLU A 216 3.89 -14.72 -3.90
N ASP A 217 4.47 -14.21 -5.00
CA ASP A 217 5.73 -13.48 -5.04
C ASP A 217 5.53 -11.98 -5.35
N ASN A 218 4.26 -11.55 -5.55
CA ASN A 218 3.94 -10.16 -5.83
C ASN A 218 4.03 -9.31 -4.56
N LYS A 219 5.09 -8.51 -4.47
CA LYS A 219 5.35 -7.66 -3.29
C LYS A 219 4.37 -6.50 -3.14
N ALA A 220 3.55 -6.22 -4.14
CA ALA A 220 2.55 -5.16 -4.08
C ALA A 220 1.27 -5.56 -3.33
N ASP A 221 1.05 -6.85 -3.05
CA ASP A 221 -0.12 -7.37 -2.34
C ASP A 221 -0.40 -6.69 -1.00
N ILE A 222 0.65 -6.41 -0.23
CA ILE A 222 0.55 -5.70 1.06
C ILE A 222 0.01 -4.27 0.94
N LEU A 223 0.10 -3.69 -0.26
CA LEU A 223 -0.35 -2.32 -0.55
C LEU A 223 -1.80 -2.26 -1.04
N THR A 224 -2.43 -3.40 -1.34
CA THR A 224 -3.77 -3.45 -1.96
C THR A 224 -4.83 -4.11 -1.10
N LYS A 225 -4.45 -5.09 -0.27
CA LYS A 225 -5.39 -5.92 0.49
C LYS A 225 -4.89 -6.27 1.89
N PRO A 226 -5.79 -6.59 2.84
CA PRO A 226 -5.38 -7.10 4.13
C PRO A 226 -4.85 -8.53 3.95
N LEU A 227 -3.62 -8.77 4.38
CA LEU A 227 -2.98 -10.07 4.31
C LEU A 227 -3.21 -10.89 5.59
N ALA A 228 -3.25 -12.22 5.45
CA ALA A 228 -3.17 -13.12 6.58
C ALA A 228 -1.80 -12.97 7.28
N HIS A 229 -1.74 -13.25 8.59
CA HIS A 229 -0.55 -13.01 9.42
C HIS A 229 0.75 -13.52 8.78
N LYS A 230 0.79 -14.79 8.34
CA LYS A 230 1.98 -15.38 7.70
C LYS A 230 2.39 -14.67 6.42
N GLN A 231 1.42 -14.29 5.58
CA GLN A 231 1.68 -13.56 4.34
C GLN A 231 2.14 -12.13 4.61
N PHE A 232 1.58 -11.48 5.63
CA PHE A 232 1.99 -10.15 6.04
C PHE A 232 3.45 -10.15 6.51
N HIS A 233 3.86 -11.10 7.36
CA HIS A 233 5.25 -11.23 7.79
C HIS A 233 6.21 -11.45 6.61
N LYS A 234 5.90 -12.38 5.72
CA LYS A 234 6.69 -12.58 4.48
C LYS A 234 6.84 -11.27 3.68
N ALA A 235 5.76 -10.49 3.56
CA ALA A 235 5.80 -9.22 2.84
C ALA A 235 6.65 -8.16 3.56
N VAL A 236 6.62 -8.12 4.89
CA VAL A 236 7.46 -7.23 5.70
C VAL A 236 8.95 -7.61 5.54
N GLU A 237 9.28 -8.90 5.54
CA GLU A 237 10.64 -9.39 5.27
C GLU A 237 11.16 -8.95 3.90
N TRP A 238 10.32 -8.96 2.87
CA TRP A 238 10.69 -8.48 1.53
C TRP A 238 11.08 -7.00 1.47
N PHE A 239 10.60 -6.21 2.42
CA PHE A 239 10.92 -4.79 2.47
C PHE A 239 12.25 -4.50 3.20
N SER A 240 12.99 -5.57 3.56
CA SER A 240 14.30 -5.46 4.21
C SER A 240 14.29 -4.57 5.45
N PHE A 241 13.21 -4.62 6.23
CA PHE A 241 13.21 -3.99 7.54
C PHE A 241 14.27 -4.68 8.41
N SER A 242 15.27 -3.94 8.81
CA SER A 242 16.35 -4.45 9.67
C SER A 242 15.89 -4.43 11.11
N VAL A 243 15.78 -5.60 11.72
CA VAL A 243 15.79 -5.73 13.18
C VAL A 243 16.65 -6.93 13.56
N ASP A 244 17.74 -6.66 14.27
CA ASP A 244 18.45 -7.72 14.99
C ASP A 244 17.54 -8.13 16.17
N GLY A 245 16.93 -9.33 16.08
CA GLY A 245 16.11 -9.85 17.17
C GLY A 245 14.61 -9.67 17.01
N TYR A 246 14.07 -9.87 15.79
CA TYR A 246 12.63 -9.89 15.53
C TYR A 246 11.92 -10.92 16.41
N PRO A 247 11.02 -10.54 17.31
CA PRO A 247 10.18 -11.51 18.00
C PRO A 247 9.21 -12.13 16.99
N ASP A 248 9.09 -13.46 16.99
CA ASP A 248 8.33 -14.27 16.01
C ASP A 248 6.82 -13.93 15.91
N SER A 249 6.32 -13.01 16.72
CA SER A 249 4.92 -12.56 16.65
C SER A 249 4.71 -11.24 17.41
N PRO A 250 3.82 -10.34 16.90
CA PRO A 250 3.34 -9.22 17.69
C PRO A 250 2.63 -9.74 18.94
N PRO A 251 2.68 -9.02 20.07
CA PRO A 251 1.99 -9.40 21.29
C PRO A 251 0.51 -9.66 21.01
N ASP A 252 -0.03 -10.73 21.55
CA ASP A 252 -1.45 -11.05 21.46
C ASP A 252 -2.23 -9.91 22.17
N PRO A 253 -3.12 -9.18 21.51
CA PRO A 253 -3.87 -8.08 22.10
C PRO A 253 -4.79 -8.53 23.27
N GLY A 254 -4.86 -9.82 23.56
CA GLY A 254 -5.62 -10.38 24.69
C GLY A 254 -4.82 -10.61 25.97
N ASN A 255 -3.50 -10.40 26.00
CA ASN A 255 -2.66 -10.82 27.13
C ASN A 255 -1.84 -9.65 27.76
N SER A 256 -2.26 -8.41 27.64
CA SER A 256 -1.63 -7.31 28.37
C SER A 256 -2.23 -7.19 29.78
N ALA A 257 -1.72 -7.99 30.69
CA ALA A 257 -2.01 -7.86 32.14
C ALA A 257 -1.48 -6.51 32.72
N GLU A 258 -0.68 -5.77 31.99
CA GLU A 258 -0.14 -4.48 32.40
C GLU A 258 -1.07 -3.26 32.12
N GLU A 259 -2.10 -3.41 31.28
CA GLU A 259 -3.03 -2.30 30.99
C GLU A 259 -4.05 -2.01 32.10
N GLN A 260 -4.21 -2.94 33.07
CA GLN A 260 -5.11 -2.69 34.21
C GLN A 260 -4.48 -1.81 35.31
N GLU A 261 -3.17 -1.74 35.40
CA GLU A 261 -2.49 -0.90 36.41
C GLU A 261 -2.35 0.56 35.99
N VAL A 262 -2.13 0.84 34.69
CA VAL A 262 -1.97 2.20 34.19
C VAL A 262 -3.33 2.94 34.13
N SER A 263 -4.42 2.24 33.83
CA SER A 263 -5.77 2.82 33.82
C SER A 263 -6.26 3.19 35.23
N SER A 264 -5.84 2.45 36.27
CA SER A 264 -6.22 2.75 37.65
C SER A 264 -5.42 3.92 38.24
N GLN A 265 -4.17 4.09 37.83
CA GLN A 265 -3.33 5.21 38.29
C GLN A 265 -3.71 6.56 37.68
N LEU A 266 -4.23 6.60 36.44
CA LEU A 266 -4.72 7.83 35.79
C LEU A 266 -6.09 8.30 36.29
N LEU A 267 -6.85 7.44 36.97
CA LEU A 267 -8.15 7.78 37.57
C LEU A 267 -8.03 8.22 39.05
N GLU A 268 -6.87 8.02 39.70
CA GLU A 268 -6.62 8.46 41.08
C GLU A 268 -5.94 9.83 41.17
N GLU A 269 -5.41 10.38 40.09
CA GLU A 269 -4.80 11.72 40.08
C GLU A 269 -5.79 12.88 39.81
N ASP A 270 -7.05 12.59 39.46
CA ASP A 270 -8.11 13.60 39.22
C ASP A 270 -9.21 13.60 40.30
N SER A 271 -8.94 13.14 41.55
CA SER A 271 -9.88 13.18 42.66
C SER A 271 -9.48 14.15 43.75
#